data_c1a8d6be543ca50af033a35650291531
#
_entry.id   c1a8d6be543ca50af033a35650291531
#
_cell.length_a   1.000
_cell.length_b   1.000
_cell.length_c   1.000
_cell.angle_alpha   90.00
_cell.angle_beta   90.00
_cell.angle_gamma   90.00
#
_symmetry.space_group_name_H-M   'P 1'
#
loop_
_entity.id
_entity.type
_entity.pdbx_description
1 polymer ?
#
loop_
_entity_poly.entity_id
_entity_poly.type
_entity_poly.pdbx_seq_one_letter_code
_entity_poly.pdbx_strand_id
1 'polypeptide(L)'
;VGVGLPDAGRCKIRVENGVAVVYAATSDIGQGCNTVFLQDVAEACGLPLRCIANGECSTESAPDSGTTSGSRQTVVTGEAVRGAAFLLRDAMLDIEAGKPAPDTPVSAHGDGVKIEYDDGRAYQLRTQELVAGQGMHPQDPTAAIKALEGCEFGYVYLEPTDKLGADVPNPK
;
A
#
# COMPACT_ATOMS: atom_id res chain seq x y z
N VAL A 1 13.18 -6.85 -8.55
CA VAL A 1 13.76 -5.78 -7.77
C VAL A 1 15.18 -5.61 -8.27
N GLY A 2 15.58 -4.41 -8.69
CA GLY A 2 16.96 -4.11 -9.04
C GLY A 2 17.33 -4.25 -10.52
N VAL A 3 16.43 -3.97 -11.44
CA VAL A 3 16.76 -3.87 -12.88
C VAL A 3 17.17 -2.46 -13.31
N GLY A 4 17.42 -1.54 -12.39
CA GLY A 4 17.90 -0.18 -12.71
C GLY A 4 16.89 0.71 -13.44
N LEU A 5 15.62 0.29 -13.52
CA LEU A 5 14.54 1.08 -14.09
C LEU A 5 13.70 1.69 -12.97
N PRO A 6 13.19 2.91 -13.15
CA PRO A 6 12.21 3.48 -12.23
C PRO A 6 11.04 2.52 -12.07
N ASP A 7 10.77 2.10 -10.85
CA ASP A 7 9.74 1.14 -10.55
C ASP A 7 8.68 1.75 -9.63
N ALA A 8 7.42 1.69 -10.05
CA ALA A 8 6.31 2.29 -9.33
C ALA A 8 5.24 1.23 -9.05
N GLY A 9 4.86 1.14 -7.78
CA GLY A 9 3.66 0.43 -7.35
C GLY A 9 2.51 1.41 -7.17
N ARG A 10 1.32 1.03 -7.59
CA ARG A 10 0.12 1.83 -7.40
C ARG A 10 -1.00 0.95 -6.87
N CYS A 11 -1.73 1.48 -5.91
CA CYS A 11 -2.89 0.82 -5.34
C CYS A 11 -3.99 1.83 -5.08
N LYS A 12 -5.22 1.37 -5.17
CA LYS A 12 -6.41 2.07 -4.75
C LYS A 12 -7.24 1.13 -3.88
N ILE A 13 -7.68 1.63 -2.73
CA ILE A 13 -8.65 0.93 -1.87
C ILE A 13 -9.93 1.74 -1.88
N ARG A 14 -11.05 1.09 -2.15
CA ARG A 14 -12.38 1.69 -2.10
C ARG A 14 -13.24 0.95 -1.10
N VAL A 15 -14.03 1.69 -0.34
CA VAL A 15 -14.99 1.07 0.58
C VAL A 15 -16.31 0.84 -0.15
N GLU A 16 -16.70 -0.41 -0.26
CA GLU A 16 -17.92 -0.86 -0.97
C GLU A 16 -18.68 -1.85 -0.11
N ASN A 17 -19.92 -1.52 0.25
CA ASN A 17 -20.77 -2.36 1.10
C ASN A 17 -20.12 -2.73 2.44
N GLY A 18 -19.39 -1.81 3.04
CA GLY A 18 -18.65 -2.02 4.30
C GLY A 18 -17.42 -2.93 4.17
N VAL A 19 -16.92 -3.13 2.95
CA VAL A 19 -15.72 -3.94 2.65
C VAL A 19 -14.66 -3.04 2.04
N ALA A 20 -13.42 -3.18 2.47
CA ALA A 20 -12.25 -2.57 1.83
C ALA A 20 -11.88 -3.37 0.58
N VAL A 21 -12.18 -2.84 -0.60
CA VAL A 21 -11.87 -3.48 -1.88
C VAL A 21 -10.55 -2.93 -2.42
N VAL A 22 -9.58 -3.83 -2.60
CA VAL A 22 -8.21 -3.51 -3.04
C VAL A 22 -8.13 -3.62 -4.57
N TYR A 23 -7.79 -2.53 -5.22
CA TYR A 23 -7.57 -2.45 -6.67
C TYR A 23 -6.09 -2.22 -6.95
N ALA A 24 -5.43 -3.24 -7.47
CA ALA A 24 -4.05 -3.17 -7.92
C ALA A 24 -3.92 -3.99 -9.23
N ALA A 25 -3.30 -3.41 -10.24
CA ALA A 25 -3.10 -4.09 -11.53
C ALA A 25 -1.98 -5.13 -11.40
N THR A 26 -2.33 -6.30 -10.86
CA THR A 26 -1.40 -7.41 -10.64
C THR A 26 -2.00 -8.71 -11.16
N SER A 27 -1.13 -9.59 -11.65
CA SER A 27 -1.52 -10.96 -12.00
C SER A 27 -0.98 -11.93 -10.96
N ASP A 28 -1.85 -12.74 -10.38
CA ASP A 28 -1.41 -13.86 -9.56
C ASP A 28 -0.97 -14.99 -10.51
N ILE A 29 0.30 -15.32 -10.43
CA ILE A 29 0.93 -16.40 -11.23
C ILE A 29 1.33 -17.60 -10.35
N GLY A 30 0.69 -17.73 -9.18
CA GLY A 30 0.95 -18.73 -8.17
C GLY A 30 1.82 -18.25 -7.00
N GLN A 31 2.27 -16.96 -6.99
CA GLN A 31 3.05 -16.39 -5.91
C GLN A 31 2.20 -15.87 -4.75
N GLY A 32 0.86 -15.90 -4.84
CA GLY A 32 -0.05 -15.54 -3.76
C GLY A 32 -0.17 -14.04 -3.46
N CYS A 33 0.18 -13.15 -4.40
CA CYS A 33 0.14 -11.71 -4.18
C CYS A 33 -1.24 -11.21 -3.74
N ASN A 34 -2.31 -11.76 -4.30
CA ASN A 34 -3.67 -11.38 -3.92
C ASN A 34 -3.95 -11.64 -2.43
N THR A 35 -3.44 -12.74 -1.88
CA THR A 35 -3.59 -13.06 -0.45
C THR A 35 -2.73 -12.14 0.41
N VAL A 36 -1.50 -11.88 0.00
CA VAL A 36 -0.57 -10.98 0.71
C VAL A 36 -1.17 -9.57 0.83
N PHE A 37 -1.76 -9.04 -0.23
CA PHE A 37 -2.38 -7.71 -0.20
C PHE A 37 -3.53 -7.62 0.80
N LEU A 38 -4.38 -8.66 0.91
CA LEU A 38 -5.43 -8.69 1.92
C LEU A 38 -4.87 -8.72 3.34
N GLN A 39 -3.78 -9.45 3.55
CA GLN A 39 -3.08 -9.51 4.84
C GLN A 39 -2.44 -8.17 5.20
N ASP A 40 -1.83 -7.48 4.23
CA ASP A 40 -1.25 -6.15 4.43
C ASP A 40 -2.32 -5.13 4.86
N VAL A 41 -3.49 -5.14 4.23
CA VAL A 41 -4.61 -4.27 4.62
C VAL A 41 -5.15 -4.64 6.00
N ALA A 42 -5.30 -5.94 6.28
CA ALA A 42 -5.77 -6.42 7.59
C ALA A 42 -4.84 -5.96 8.71
N GLU A 43 -3.54 -6.11 8.53
CA GLU A 43 -2.53 -5.70 9.50
C GLU A 43 -2.52 -4.17 9.68
N ALA A 44 -2.52 -3.42 8.58
CA ALA A 44 -2.46 -1.96 8.64
C ALA A 44 -3.69 -1.32 9.29
N CYS A 45 -4.88 -1.86 9.05
CA CYS A 45 -6.16 -1.28 9.47
C CYS A 45 -6.77 -1.93 10.73
N GLY A 46 -6.28 -3.10 11.13
CA GLY A 46 -6.93 -3.91 12.17
C GLY A 46 -8.26 -4.53 11.71
N LEU A 47 -8.53 -4.54 10.40
CA LEU A 47 -9.75 -5.13 9.84
C LEU A 47 -9.67 -6.65 9.79
N PRO A 48 -10.76 -7.37 10.12
CA PRO A 48 -10.81 -8.79 9.86
C PRO A 48 -10.84 -9.07 8.35
N LEU A 49 -10.18 -10.15 7.90
CA LEU A 49 -10.08 -10.52 6.48
C LEU A 49 -11.43 -10.60 5.76
N ARG A 50 -12.52 -10.96 6.46
CA ARG A 50 -13.87 -10.96 5.88
C ARG A 50 -14.38 -9.58 5.45
N CYS A 51 -13.75 -8.51 5.92
CA CYS A 51 -14.07 -7.12 5.56
C CYS A 51 -13.11 -6.57 4.50
N ILE A 52 -12.33 -7.41 3.85
CA ILE A 52 -11.36 -7.02 2.83
C ILE A 52 -11.53 -7.95 1.62
N ALA A 53 -11.47 -7.41 0.42
CA ALA A 53 -11.57 -8.17 -0.82
C ALA A 53 -10.64 -7.61 -1.89
N ASN A 54 -10.24 -8.45 -2.84
CA ASN A 54 -9.61 -7.98 -4.07
C ASN A 54 -10.69 -7.54 -5.05
N GLY A 55 -10.50 -6.37 -5.65
CA GLY A 55 -11.32 -5.90 -6.75
C GLY A 55 -10.95 -6.57 -8.08
N GLU A 56 -11.82 -6.45 -9.06
CA GLU A 56 -11.50 -6.88 -10.41
C GLU A 56 -10.31 -6.10 -10.97
N CYS A 57 -9.32 -6.83 -11.46
CA CYS A 57 -8.16 -6.26 -12.12
C CYS A 57 -8.49 -5.95 -13.58
N SER A 58 -9.06 -4.78 -13.82
CA SER A 58 -9.27 -4.26 -15.17
C SER A 58 -8.49 -2.96 -15.36
N THR A 59 -8.18 -2.62 -16.60
CA THR A 59 -7.50 -1.35 -16.95
C THR A 59 -8.33 -0.11 -16.59
N GLU A 60 -9.63 -0.27 -16.36
CA GLU A 60 -10.52 0.82 -15.95
C GLU A 60 -10.60 0.99 -14.43
N SER A 61 -10.51 -0.12 -13.68
CA SER A 61 -10.73 -0.12 -12.23
C SER A 61 -9.45 -0.06 -11.42
N ALA A 62 -8.37 -0.70 -11.90
CA ALA A 62 -7.11 -0.79 -11.17
C ALA A 62 -6.03 0.15 -11.77
N PRO A 63 -5.30 0.90 -10.92
CA PRO A 63 -4.20 1.71 -11.40
C PRO A 63 -3.04 0.83 -11.89
N ASP A 64 -2.37 1.24 -12.96
CA ASP A 64 -1.21 0.54 -13.49
C ASP A 64 -0.09 0.46 -12.44
N SER A 65 0.29 -0.75 -12.07
CA SER A 65 1.36 -1.06 -11.12
C SER A 65 2.61 -1.66 -11.79
N GLY A 66 2.71 -1.55 -13.11
CA GLY A 66 3.82 -2.09 -13.89
C GLY A 66 3.82 -3.60 -14.03
N THR A 67 4.93 -4.15 -14.50
CA THR A 67 5.04 -5.57 -14.84
C THR A 67 4.98 -6.47 -13.62
N THR A 68 4.16 -7.51 -13.68
CA THR A 68 4.12 -8.55 -12.65
C THR A 68 5.38 -9.41 -12.68
N SER A 69 6.08 -9.47 -11.56
CA SER A 69 7.06 -10.52 -11.26
C SER A 69 6.99 -10.85 -9.77
N GLY A 70 7.36 -12.07 -9.37
CA GLY A 70 7.10 -12.59 -8.02
C GLY A 70 7.40 -11.63 -6.89
N SER A 71 8.68 -11.45 -6.55
CA SER A 71 9.12 -10.58 -5.45
C SER A 71 8.80 -9.10 -5.66
N ARG A 72 8.77 -8.63 -6.91
CA ARG A 72 8.41 -7.25 -7.21
C ARG A 72 7.01 -6.90 -6.73
N GLN A 73 6.05 -7.78 -6.91
CA GLN A 73 4.68 -7.52 -6.47
C GLN A 73 4.59 -7.37 -4.95
N THR A 74 5.29 -8.22 -4.22
CA THR A 74 5.30 -8.12 -2.75
C THR A 74 5.99 -6.86 -2.27
N VAL A 75 7.11 -6.47 -2.88
CA VAL A 75 7.88 -5.29 -2.44
C VAL A 75 7.27 -4.00 -2.96
N VAL A 76 7.11 -3.85 -4.27
CA VAL A 76 6.75 -2.56 -4.88
C VAL A 76 5.25 -2.31 -4.82
N THR A 77 4.45 -3.27 -5.25
CA THR A 77 2.99 -3.12 -5.19
C THR A 77 2.47 -3.30 -3.77
N GLY A 78 3.04 -4.21 -2.98
CA GLY A 78 2.72 -4.37 -1.56
C GLY A 78 2.94 -3.10 -0.76
N GLU A 79 4.01 -2.34 -1.04
CA GLU A 79 4.23 -1.03 -0.42
C GLU A 79 3.12 -0.03 -0.78
N ALA A 80 2.66 -0.03 -2.03
CA ALA A 80 1.54 0.83 -2.42
C ALA A 80 0.22 0.40 -1.74
N VAL A 81 -0.03 -0.91 -1.60
CA VAL A 81 -1.19 -1.45 -0.88
C VAL A 81 -1.17 -1.01 0.58
N ARG A 82 -0.02 -1.13 1.26
CA ARG A 82 0.11 -0.72 2.65
C ARG A 82 -0.03 0.80 2.82
N GLY A 83 0.53 1.60 1.91
CA GLY A 83 0.34 3.04 1.92
C GLY A 83 -1.13 3.43 1.81
N ALA A 84 -1.87 2.83 0.88
CA ALA A 84 -3.31 3.05 0.75
C ALA A 84 -4.09 2.57 2.00
N ALA A 85 -3.68 1.45 2.60
CA ALA A 85 -4.27 0.93 3.83
C ALA A 85 -4.04 1.87 5.02
N PHE A 86 -2.89 2.53 5.12
CA PHE A 86 -2.64 3.53 6.17
C PHE A 86 -3.51 4.78 5.99
N LEU A 87 -3.76 5.22 4.76
CA LEU A 87 -4.71 6.31 4.52
C LEU A 87 -6.13 5.93 4.95
N LEU A 88 -6.56 4.71 4.64
CA LEU A 88 -7.84 4.17 5.11
C LEU A 88 -7.88 4.09 6.64
N ARG A 89 -6.85 3.58 7.29
CA ARG A 89 -6.74 3.52 8.76
C ARG A 89 -6.88 4.90 9.38
N ASP A 90 -6.16 5.89 8.86
CA ASP A 90 -6.19 7.26 9.39
C ASP A 90 -7.59 7.87 9.24
N ALA A 91 -8.28 7.60 8.14
CA ALA A 91 -9.68 8.01 7.97
C ALA A 91 -10.61 7.28 8.96
N MET A 92 -10.39 6.00 9.25
CA MET A 92 -11.16 5.27 10.27
C MET A 92 -10.93 5.85 11.68
N LEU A 93 -9.70 6.21 12.02
CA LEU A 93 -9.37 6.89 13.29
C LEU A 93 -10.03 8.28 13.37
N ASP A 94 -10.08 9.00 12.26
CA ASP A 94 -10.78 10.29 12.19
C ASP A 94 -12.29 10.12 12.40
N ILE A 95 -12.91 9.09 11.85
CA ILE A 95 -14.32 8.75 12.13
C ILE A 95 -14.55 8.47 13.62
N GLU A 96 -13.68 7.70 14.26
CA GLU A 96 -13.78 7.44 15.71
C GLU A 96 -13.58 8.70 16.54
N ALA A 97 -12.78 9.65 16.06
CA ALA A 97 -12.62 10.97 16.67
C ALA A 97 -13.77 11.93 16.40
N GLY A 98 -14.84 11.48 15.72
CA GLY A 98 -16.02 12.29 15.40
C GLY A 98 -15.83 13.25 14.22
N LYS A 99 -14.78 13.09 13.42
CA LYS A 99 -14.58 13.88 12.20
C LYS A 99 -15.43 13.31 11.05
N PRO A 100 -15.81 14.12 10.06
CA PRO A 100 -16.55 13.66 8.90
C PRO A 100 -15.68 12.79 8.00
N ALA A 101 -16.32 11.89 7.24
CA ALA A 101 -15.67 11.14 6.19
C ALA A 101 -15.16 12.08 5.07
N PRO A 102 -14.08 11.72 4.38
CA PRO A 102 -13.62 12.46 3.21
C PRO A 102 -14.70 12.50 2.13
N ASP A 103 -14.96 13.66 1.58
CA ASP A 103 -15.90 13.87 0.48
C ASP A 103 -15.26 13.78 -0.92
N THR A 104 -13.93 13.65 -0.95
CA THR A 104 -13.11 13.52 -2.16
C THR A 104 -12.14 12.33 -2.02
N PRO A 105 -11.68 11.71 -3.12
CA PRO A 105 -10.65 10.70 -3.07
C PRO A 105 -9.38 11.23 -2.37
N VAL A 106 -8.84 10.43 -1.46
CA VAL A 106 -7.60 10.72 -0.74
C VAL A 106 -6.44 10.00 -1.43
N SER A 107 -5.37 10.70 -1.74
CA SER A 107 -4.19 10.09 -2.34
C SER A 107 -2.90 10.65 -1.77
N ALA A 108 -1.88 9.81 -1.73
CA ALA A 108 -0.54 10.18 -1.28
C ALA A 108 0.54 9.45 -2.11
N HIS A 109 1.76 9.93 -1.96
CA HIS A 109 2.94 9.32 -2.53
C HIS A 109 3.91 8.97 -1.41
N GLY A 110 4.59 7.83 -1.53
CA GLY A 110 5.63 7.42 -0.62
C GLY A 110 6.95 7.22 -1.34
N ASP A 111 7.97 7.89 -0.84
CA ASP A 111 9.36 7.55 -1.12
C ASP A 111 9.89 6.77 0.08
N GLY A 112 10.64 5.71 -0.14
CA GLY A 112 11.21 4.94 0.95
C GLY A 112 12.17 5.76 1.83
N VAL A 113 12.33 5.37 3.09
CA VAL A 113 13.32 5.96 3.98
C VAL A 113 14.72 5.51 3.58
N LYS A 114 15.63 6.46 3.43
CA LYS A 114 17.03 6.16 3.18
C LYS A 114 17.72 5.69 4.48
N ILE A 115 18.23 4.46 4.48
CA ILE A 115 19.14 3.98 5.51
C ILE A 115 20.56 4.00 4.95
N GLU A 116 21.45 4.72 5.61
CA GLU A 116 22.86 4.72 5.33
C GLU A 116 23.58 3.78 6.31
N TYR A 117 24.37 2.85 5.77
CA TYR A 117 25.22 1.98 6.56
C TYR A 117 26.63 2.58 6.66
N ASP A 118 27.36 2.22 7.70
CA ASP A 118 28.74 2.68 7.94
C ASP A 118 29.71 2.33 6.79
N ASP A 119 29.35 1.37 5.94
CA ASP A 119 30.13 0.99 4.76
C ASP A 119 29.77 1.79 3.49
N GLY A 120 28.98 2.83 3.63
CA GLY A 120 28.57 3.71 2.54
C GLY A 120 27.45 3.16 1.65
N ARG A 121 26.89 1.97 1.96
CA ARG A 121 25.68 1.48 1.28
C ARG A 121 24.47 2.20 1.79
N ALA A 122 23.61 2.64 0.88
CA ALA A 122 22.37 3.29 1.21
C ALA A 122 21.20 2.43 0.71
N TYR A 123 20.27 2.14 1.61
CA TYR A 123 18.98 1.50 1.25
C TYR A 123 17.87 2.45 1.59
N GLN A 124 16.95 2.63 0.67
CA GLN A 124 15.70 3.28 1.00
C GLN A 124 14.75 2.22 1.53
N LEU A 125 14.39 2.35 2.79
CA LEU A 125 13.29 1.64 3.39
C LEU A 125 12.12 2.61 3.50
N ARG A 126 10.99 2.05 3.85
CA ARG A 126 9.73 2.74 4.03
C ARG A 126 9.79 4.01 4.86
N THR A 127 8.85 4.87 4.53
CA THR A 127 8.56 6.11 5.24
C THR A 127 8.26 5.92 6.72
N GLN A 128 8.47 6.97 7.49
CA GLN A 128 8.17 7.05 8.93
C GLN A 128 6.74 6.65 9.31
N GLU A 129 5.80 6.66 8.36
CA GLU A 129 4.40 6.24 8.55
C GLU A 129 4.28 4.82 9.07
N LEU A 130 5.16 3.93 8.66
CA LEU A 130 5.24 2.57 9.18
C LEU A 130 5.65 2.48 10.64
N VAL A 131 6.57 3.34 11.05
CA VAL A 131 7.08 3.35 12.42
C VAL A 131 6.11 4.10 13.34
N ALA A 132 5.55 5.20 12.86
CA ALA A 132 4.60 6.02 13.63
C ALA A 132 3.22 5.37 13.78
N GLY A 133 2.85 4.49 12.84
CA GLY A 133 1.52 3.88 12.83
C GLY A 133 1.44 2.45 13.36
N GLN A 134 2.55 1.83 13.71
CA GLN A 134 2.53 0.49 14.29
C GLN A 134 1.79 0.48 15.62
N GLY A 135 0.69 -0.26 15.68
CA GLY A 135 -0.12 -0.44 16.87
C GLY A 135 -1.27 0.55 17.07
N MET A 136 -1.43 1.54 16.19
CA MET A 136 -2.61 2.41 16.21
C MET A 136 -3.69 1.87 15.25
N HIS A 137 -4.60 1.08 15.82
CA HIS A 137 -5.78 0.63 15.09
C HIS A 137 -7.03 1.30 15.66
N PRO A 138 -8.10 1.46 14.86
CA PRO A 138 -9.42 1.81 15.36
C PRO A 138 -9.88 0.81 16.43
N GLN A 139 -10.61 1.28 17.42
CA GLN A 139 -11.19 0.42 18.46
C GLN A 139 -12.29 -0.49 17.88
N ASP A 140 -13.10 0.06 16.97
CA ASP A 140 -14.08 -0.70 16.21
C ASP A 140 -13.89 -0.46 14.70
N PRO A 141 -12.92 -1.15 14.07
CA PRO A 141 -12.64 -0.97 12.67
C PRO A 141 -13.82 -1.37 11.76
N THR A 142 -14.66 -2.31 12.21
CA THR A 142 -15.83 -2.76 11.45
C THR A 142 -16.94 -1.70 11.42
N ALA A 143 -17.13 -0.93 12.49
CA ALA A 143 -18.03 0.20 12.50
C ALA A 143 -17.47 1.39 11.72
N ALA A 144 -16.18 1.69 11.91
CA ALA A 144 -15.50 2.81 11.25
C ALA A 144 -15.52 2.68 9.72
N ILE A 145 -15.26 1.47 9.18
CA ILE A 145 -15.27 1.29 7.72
C ILE A 145 -16.65 1.50 7.10
N LYS A 146 -17.73 1.17 7.80
CA LYS A 146 -19.08 1.42 7.30
C LYS A 146 -19.41 2.90 7.13
N ALA A 147 -18.83 3.74 7.96
CA ALA A 147 -18.97 5.20 7.85
C ALA A 147 -18.18 5.80 6.67
N LEU A 148 -17.27 5.02 6.07
CA LEU A 148 -16.45 5.42 4.92
C LEU A 148 -16.98 4.89 3.59
N GLU A 149 -18.24 4.48 3.51
CA GLU A 149 -18.85 3.95 2.29
C GLU A 149 -18.65 4.88 1.10
N GLY A 150 -18.15 4.33 -0.01
CA GLY A 150 -17.83 5.07 -1.24
C GLY A 150 -16.55 5.87 -1.22
N CYS A 151 -15.85 5.98 -0.08
CA CYS A 151 -14.55 6.65 -0.01
C CYS A 151 -13.47 5.85 -0.75
N GLU A 152 -12.51 6.57 -1.32
CA GLU A 152 -11.42 6.00 -2.10
C GLU A 152 -10.08 6.51 -1.59
N PHE A 153 -9.11 5.61 -1.45
CA PHE A 153 -7.77 5.86 -0.93
C PHE A 153 -6.74 5.32 -1.92
N GLY A 154 -5.95 6.22 -2.50
CA GLY A 154 -4.93 5.88 -3.49
C GLY A 154 -3.52 6.11 -2.96
N TYR A 155 -2.58 5.25 -3.34
CA TYR A 155 -1.19 5.42 -3.00
C TYR A 155 -0.26 5.04 -4.14
N VAL A 156 0.81 5.82 -4.31
CA VAL A 156 1.89 5.55 -5.26
C VAL A 156 3.17 5.37 -4.47
N TYR A 157 3.78 4.21 -4.60
CA TYR A 157 5.12 3.95 -4.10
C TYR A 157 6.11 4.01 -5.25
N LEU A 158 7.17 4.77 -5.09
CA LEU A 158 8.28 4.86 -6.03
C LEU A 158 9.49 4.16 -5.45
N GLU A 159 9.90 3.06 -6.08
CA GLU A 159 11.15 2.40 -5.71
C GLU A 159 12.33 3.27 -6.13
N PRO A 160 13.18 3.69 -5.20
CA PRO A 160 14.31 4.55 -5.50
C PRO A 160 15.44 3.76 -6.19
N THR A 161 15.42 3.74 -7.49
CA THR A 161 16.42 3.04 -8.32
C THR A 161 17.61 3.90 -8.73
N ASP A 162 17.46 5.20 -8.69
CA ASP A 162 18.42 6.21 -9.17
C ASP A 162 19.59 6.49 -8.20
N LYS A 163 19.54 5.91 -7.01
CA LYS A 163 20.59 6.12 -5.96
C LYS A 163 21.54 4.95 -5.78
N LEU A 164 21.32 3.84 -6.44
CA LEU A 164 22.36 2.86 -6.68
C LEU A 164 23.22 3.43 -7.80
N GLY A 165 24.22 4.24 -7.47
CA GLY A 165 25.15 4.77 -8.46
C GLY A 165 25.63 3.65 -9.38
N ALA A 166 25.94 3.98 -10.63
CA ALA A 166 26.38 3.03 -11.65
C ALA A 166 27.59 2.16 -11.24
N ASP A 167 28.24 2.54 -10.14
CA ASP A 167 29.46 1.91 -9.61
C ASP A 167 29.18 0.96 -8.43
N VAL A 168 27.94 0.76 -8.00
CA VAL A 168 27.62 -0.20 -6.95
C VAL A 168 27.38 -1.57 -7.61
N PRO A 169 28.23 -2.58 -7.35
CA PRO A 169 27.97 -3.93 -7.89
C PRO A 169 26.62 -4.42 -7.42
N ASN A 170 25.81 -4.85 -8.37
CA ASN A 170 24.52 -5.45 -8.08
C ASN A 170 24.71 -6.60 -7.07
N PRO A 171 24.14 -6.56 -5.86
CA PRO A 171 24.26 -7.66 -4.92
C PRO A 171 23.59 -8.89 -5.57
N LYS A 172 24.41 -9.93 -5.78
CA LYS A 172 23.94 -11.21 -6.29
C LYS A 172 23.17 -11.97 -5.21
#